data_eb18bdb15a07b9de2d2960fc285b5604
#
_entry.id   eb18bdb15a07b9de2d2960fc285b5604
#
_cell.length_a   1.000
_cell.length_b   1.000
_cell.length_c   1.000
_cell.angle_alpha   90.00
_cell.angle_beta   90.00
_cell.angle_gamma   90.00
#
_symmetry.space_group_name_H-M   'P 1'
#
loop_
_entity.id
_entity.type
_entity.pdbx_description
1 polymer ?
#
loop_
_entity_poly.entity_id
_entity_poly.type
_entity_poly.pdbx_seq_one_letter_code
_entity_poly.pdbx_strand_id
1 'polypeptide(L)'
;MEEPGTNISRRTFLKWSGASAATLTFGQVRAQTPDAAQQLGAEDASATTGVPKDAPAARILLHEADGSPLERERATTLIARDLANDPLPQGISSAEGRARVALAKEPIQIAVRLKVPGFGEVYCYADNDGRGFAKPINEEFVALAARTRLRRVREAAQQARAAGVPADLELDRQLQAAARSIPKKPGVGQIAAAYETLSHGLHAGERLTLNWARHRIRKLAKPRHEFLFGGLASGWQRGADYEQKFKALFNYAVTSWYTWSSNAEPPEQRIDYARMDQSVDWCLRNGLTAKSFGYVYMARGATPEWIRSWPFEKLLPAYKSIVANTTRRFHGRVPIVEVMNEAHDKANLFRLSHTQVLEFAREACRAAREGSPTVKRLLNHCCLWAEYAKRANEDRTHRWSPFRFLKDCVSAGVEFDVVGLQLYYPQHDLFEIDRMLDRFKAFNRPIHITELGCNSVDGLDAASMRPNSLVPGWHGPWNETIQADWAEAIYTLCYSKPEFEAVGWWDFADVGGHFWPSGGLLHKDLSPKESYQRLLKLKEQWGVAKNSLH
;
A
#
# COMPACT_ATOMS: atom_id res chain seq x y z
N MET A 1 -49.66 32.19 26.93
CA MET A 1 -49.41 30.74 26.79
C MET A 1 -48.17 30.66 25.92
N GLU A 2 -47.01 30.54 26.56
CA GLU A 2 -45.70 30.46 25.93
C GLU A 2 -45.37 28.98 25.66
N GLU A 3 -44.98 28.66 24.45
CA GLU A 3 -44.40 27.36 24.13
C GLU A 3 -42.95 27.27 24.61
N PRO A 4 -42.50 26.13 25.16
CA PRO A 4 -41.14 26.02 25.62
C PRO A 4 -40.20 25.60 24.45
N GLY A 5 -39.33 26.51 24.07
CA GLY A 5 -38.22 26.28 23.16
C GLY A 5 -37.21 25.30 23.75
N THR A 6 -37.04 24.17 23.12
CA THR A 6 -35.98 23.18 23.45
C THR A 6 -34.63 23.67 22.98
N ASN A 7 -33.86 24.19 23.90
CA ASN A 7 -32.45 24.57 23.71
C ASN A 7 -31.60 23.30 23.71
N ILE A 8 -31.33 22.73 22.52
CA ILE A 8 -30.38 21.63 22.38
C ILE A 8 -28.96 22.19 22.45
N SER A 9 -28.24 21.84 23.51
CA SER A 9 -26.89 22.37 23.76
C SER A 9 -25.91 21.97 22.64
N ARG A 10 -24.98 22.89 22.29
CA ARG A 10 -23.90 22.65 21.31
C ARG A 10 -23.09 21.36 21.54
N ARG A 11 -23.05 20.84 22.76
CA ARG A 11 -22.40 19.56 23.08
C ARG A 11 -23.12 18.33 22.54
N THR A 12 -24.42 18.35 22.38
CA THR A 12 -25.22 17.24 21.84
C THR A 12 -25.11 17.20 20.32
N PHE A 13 -25.03 18.34 19.66
CA PHE A 13 -24.87 18.42 18.20
C PHE A 13 -23.51 17.89 17.73
N LEU A 14 -22.43 18.13 18.50
CA LEU A 14 -21.09 17.62 18.20
C LEU A 14 -20.95 16.10 18.40
N LYS A 15 -21.83 15.47 19.17
CA LYS A 15 -21.87 14.01 19.31
C LYS A 15 -22.56 13.30 18.12
N TRP A 16 -23.36 14.01 17.32
CA TRP A 16 -24.13 13.43 16.23
C TRP A 16 -23.55 13.68 14.83
N SER A 17 -22.75 14.71 14.65
CA SER A 17 -22.24 15.14 13.34
C SER A 17 -20.80 14.70 13.03
N GLY A 18 -20.12 14.00 13.93
CA GLY A 18 -18.69 13.74 13.86
C GLY A 18 -18.23 12.31 13.59
N ALA A 19 -19.12 11.38 13.34
CA ALA A 19 -18.76 9.98 13.34
C ALA A 19 -18.71 9.33 11.95
N SER A 20 -17.73 9.70 11.14
CA SER A 20 -17.16 8.73 10.20
C SER A 20 -16.38 7.72 11.04
N ALA A 21 -16.71 6.42 11.01
CA ALA A 21 -16.12 5.43 11.90
C ALA A 21 -14.59 5.31 11.72
N ALA A 22 -14.07 5.56 10.53
CA ALA A 22 -12.63 5.66 10.31
C ALA A 22 -12.00 6.81 11.11
N THR A 23 -12.65 7.97 11.14
CA THR A 23 -12.17 9.15 11.88
C THR A 23 -12.21 8.94 13.39
N LEU A 24 -13.23 8.24 13.91
CA LEU A 24 -13.35 7.98 15.36
C LEU A 24 -12.33 6.95 15.86
N THR A 25 -12.04 5.92 15.08
CA THR A 25 -11.07 4.89 15.49
C THR A 25 -9.67 5.47 15.61
N PHE A 26 -9.32 6.37 14.72
CA PHE A 26 -8.01 7.03 14.73
C PHE A 26 -7.97 8.26 15.66
N GLY A 27 -9.06 8.98 15.84
CA GLY A 27 -9.14 10.13 16.76
C GLY A 27 -9.12 9.75 18.25
N GLN A 28 -9.66 8.58 18.63
CA GLN A 28 -9.61 8.10 20.03
C GLN A 28 -8.22 7.62 20.45
N VAL A 29 -7.38 7.15 19.52
CA VAL A 29 -5.97 6.84 19.81
C VAL A 29 -5.19 8.12 20.18
N ARG A 30 -5.63 9.29 19.70
CA ARG A 30 -4.99 10.57 19.99
C ARG A 30 -5.23 11.09 21.42
N ALA A 31 -6.29 10.65 22.09
CA ALA A 31 -6.69 11.17 23.41
C ALA A 31 -6.03 10.47 24.60
N GLN A 32 -5.31 9.36 24.42
CA GLN A 32 -4.84 8.54 25.54
C GLN A 32 -3.36 8.20 25.59
N THR A 33 -2.53 8.50 24.59
CA THR A 33 -1.08 8.34 24.73
C THR A 33 -0.26 9.25 23.82
N PRO A 34 0.51 10.19 24.36
CA PRO A 34 1.58 10.89 23.62
C PRO A 34 2.68 9.95 23.12
N ASP A 35 2.82 8.75 23.73
CA ASP A 35 3.92 7.82 23.48
C ASP A 35 3.81 6.99 22.18
N ALA A 36 2.62 6.70 21.69
CA ALA A 36 2.50 5.79 20.52
C ALA A 36 2.94 6.43 19.19
N ALA A 37 2.85 7.75 19.06
CA ALA A 37 3.32 8.46 17.86
C ALA A 37 4.84 8.72 17.90
N GLN A 38 5.40 8.90 19.09
CA GLN A 38 6.85 9.00 19.29
C GLN A 38 7.56 7.65 19.11
N GLN A 39 6.92 6.54 19.45
CA GLN A 39 7.50 5.21 19.32
C GLN A 39 7.74 4.75 17.87
N LEU A 40 7.04 5.30 16.89
CA LEU A 40 7.26 4.97 15.47
C LEU A 40 8.37 5.81 14.79
N GLY A 41 8.77 6.92 15.39
CA GLY A 41 9.81 7.81 14.84
C GLY A 41 11.09 7.90 15.67
N ALA A 42 11.00 7.72 16.99
CA ALA A 42 12.10 7.97 17.92
C ALA A 42 12.72 6.70 18.56
N GLU A 43 11.98 5.60 18.69
CA GLU A 43 12.55 4.34 19.22
C GLU A 43 13.50 3.62 18.25
N ASP A 44 13.59 4.12 17.04
CA ASP A 44 14.29 3.46 15.95
C ASP A 44 15.81 3.77 15.86
N ALA A 45 16.33 4.60 16.73
CA ALA A 45 17.72 5.07 16.58
C ALA A 45 18.80 4.27 17.35
N SER A 46 18.43 3.30 18.21
CA SER A 46 19.42 2.74 19.15
C SER A 46 19.67 1.23 19.10
N ALA A 47 18.96 0.45 18.28
CA ALA A 47 19.14 -1.01 18.24
C ALA A 47 19.47 -1.54 16.84
N THR A 48 20.51 -0.99 16.19
CA THR A 48 21.20 -1.73 15.14
C THR A 48 22.12 -2.73 15.82
N THR A 49 21.86 -4.02 15.72
CA THR A 49 22.88 -5.04 15.96
C THR A 49 24.01 -4.76 14.98
N GLY A 50 25.06 -4.14 15.48
CA GLY A 50 26.19 -3.78 14.65
C GLY A 50 26.75 -5.01 13.95
N VAL A 51 27.09 -4.88 12.69
CA VAL A 51 27.84 -5.93 11.98
C VAL A 51 29.17 -6.11 12.71
N PRO A 52 29.51 -7.30 13.24
CA PRO A 52 30.79 -7.54 13.86
C PRO A 52 31.93 -7.08 12.96
N LYS A 53 32.99 -6.49 13.53
CA LYS A 53 34.10 -5.91 12.72
C LYS A 53 34.69 -6.90 11.72
N ASP A 54 34.77 -8.16 12.09
CA ASP A 54 35.38 -9.24 11.31
C ASP A 54 34.41 -10.02 10.45
N ALA A 55 33.09 -9.72 10.53
CA ALA A 55 32.09 -10.39 9.71
C ALA A 55 32.21 -9.96 8.23
N PRO A 56 32.11 -10.93 7.27
CA PRO A 56 32.02 -10.60 5.86
C PRO A 56 30.87 -9.63 5.61
N ALA A 57 31.16 -8.48 5.02
CA ALA A 57 30.16 -7.45 4.80
C ALA A 57 30.36 -6.72 3.47
N ALA A 58 29.25 -6.31 2.85
CA ALA A 58 29.28 -5.28 1.84
C ALA A 58 29.47 -3.92 2.53
N ARG A 59 30.53 -3.22 2.17
CA ARG A 59 30.80 -1.84 2.59
C ARG A 59 30.27 -0.92 1.50
N ILE A 60 29.37 -0.04 1.87
CA ILE A 60 28.67 0.85 0.95
C ILE A 60 28.96 2.29 1.33
N LEU A 61 29.42 3.07 0.38
CA LEU A 61 29.55 4.51 0.50
C LEU A 61 28.20 5.15 0.13
N LEU A 62 27.75 6.07 0.94
CA LEU A 62 26.43 6.69 0.85
C LEU A 62 26.59 8.21 0.77
N HIS A 63 26.40 8.78 -0.41
CA HIS A 63 26.53 10.22 -0.64
C HIS A 63 25.29 10.79 -1.34
N GLU A 64 25.04 12.07 -1.12
CA GLU A 64 24.10 12.90 -1.88
C GLU A 64 24.69 13.27 -3.24
N ALA A 65 23.88 13.90 -4.11
CA ALA A 65 24.30 14.26 -5.46
C ALA A 65 25.45 15.30 -5.51
N ASP A 66 25.61 16.09 -4.46
CA ASP A 66 26.69 17.06 -4.30
C ASP A 66 27.98 16.45 -3.70
N GLY A 67 27.94 15.16 -3.37
CA GLY A 67 29.07 14.44 -2.76
C GLY A 67 29.14 14.53 -1.23
N SER A 68 28.23 15.23 -0.58
CA SER A 68 28.10 15.21 0.88
C SER A 68 27.61 13.83 1.37
N PRO A 69 27.88 13.46 2.63
CA PRO A 69 27.34 12.24 3.22
C PRO A 69 25.81 12.21 3.13
N LEU A 70 25.25 11.04 2.81
CA LEU A 70 23.79 10.85 2.76
C LEU A 70 23.17 11.20 4.12
N GLU A 71 22.11 11.99 4.11
CA GLU A 71 21.37 12.38 5.31
C GLU A 71 20.99 11.16 6.16
N ARG A 72 21.10 11.30 7.48
CA ARG A 72 20.85 10.21 8.43
C ARG A 72 19.49 9.56 8.25
N GLU A 73 18.45 10.35 8.00
CA GLU A 73 17.10 9.83 7.79
C GLU A 73 17.05 8.85 6.60
N ARG A 74 17.62 9.26 5.46
CA ARG A 74 17.70 8.39 4.27
C ARG A 74 18.64 7.21 4.48
N ALA A 75 19.78 7.39 5.15
CA ALA A 75 20.69 6.29 5.47
C ALA A 75 20.03 5.21 6.34
N THR A 76 19.08 5.57 7.22
CA THR A 76 18.31 4.61 8.01
C THR A 76 17.33 3.78 7.17
N THR A 77 17.03 4.17 5.94
CA THR A 77 16.15 3.40 5.03
C THR A 77 16.87 2.21 4.38
N LEU A 78 18.17 2.10 4.56
CA LEU A 78 18.96 0.99 4.01
C LEU A 78 18.39 -0.36 4.46
N ILE A 79 18.22 -1.25 3.48
CA ILE A 79 17.65 -2.58 3.69
C ILE A 79 18.31 -3.60 2.78
N ALA A 80 18.66 -4.77 3.35
CA ALA A 80 19.06 -5.94 2.59
C ALA A 80 17.82 -6.75 2.18
N ARG A 81 17.83 -7.26 0.96
CA ARG A 81 16.73 -8.07 0.40
C ARG A 81 17.31 -9.29 -0.31
N ASP A 82 16.53 -10.35 -0.44
CA ASP A 82 16.84 -11.40 -1.41
C ASP A 82 16.60 -10.90 -2.85
N LEU A 83 16.99 -11.71 -3.84
CA LEU A 83 16.81 -11.36 -5.25
C LEU A 83 15.34 -11.35 -5.70
N ALA A 84 14.46 -11.98 -4.92
CA ALA A 84 13.02 -11.93 -5.10
C ALA A 84 12.37 -10.70 -4.44
N ASN A 85 13.17 -9.81 -3.87
CA ASN A 85 12.77 -8.56 -3.23
C ASN A 85 12.06 -8.71 -1.86
N ASP A 86 12.22 -9.84 -1.16
CA ASP A 86 11.84 -9.94 0.25
C ASP A 86 12.93 -9.37 1.17
N PRO A 87 12.57 -8.62 2.20
CA PRO A 87 13.53 -8.11 3.16
C PRO A 87 14.20 -9.25 3.92
N LEU A 88 15.50 -9.11 4.07
CA LEU A 88 16.32 -10.04 4.84
C LEU A 88 16.74 -9.42 6.18
N PRO A 89 16.82 -10.25 7.21
CA PRO A 89 17.21 -9.82 8.55
C PRO A 89 18.72 -9.69 8.72
N GLN A 90 19.37 -8.93 7.88
CA GLN A 90 20.79 -8.76 7.95
C GLN A 90 21.18 -7.68 8.97
N GLY A 91 22.29 -7.92 9.68
CA GLY A 91 22.92 -6.87 10.46
C GLY A 91 23.32 -5.72 9.55
N ILE A 92 22.94 -4.51 9.94
CA ILE A 92 23.29 -3.28 9.24
C ILE A 92 23.87 -2.32 10.27
N SER A 93 25.05 -1.75 9.96
CA SER A 93 25.59 -0.62 10.69
C SER A 93 25.83 0.52 9.73
N SER A 94 25.37 1.72 10.07
CA SER A 94 25.59 2.92 9.28
C SER A 94 26.25 3.99 10.15
N ALA A 95 27.20 4.70 9.54
CA ALA A 95 27.84 5.90 10.06
C ALA A 95 27.80 6.95 8.97
N GLU A 96 28.23 8.16 9.25
CA GLU A 96 28.24 9.26 8.32
C GLU A 96 28.85 8.87 6.96
N GLY A 97 28.05 8.91 5.89
CA GLY A 97 28.45 8.58 4.53
C GLY A 97 28.85 7.12 4.26
N ARG A 98 28.63 6.19 5.21
CA ARG A 98 29.07 4.79 5.08
C ARG A 98 28.07 3.83 5.73
N ALA A 99 27.97 2.63 5.16
CA ALA A 99 27.24 1.54 5.76
C ALA A 99 27.98 0.21 5.58
N ARG A 100 27.76 -0.72 6.51
CA ARG A 100 28.14 -2.11 6.40
C ARG A 100 26.87 -2.96 6.47
N VAL A 101 26.73 -3.86 5.50
CA VAL A 101 25.63 -4.81 5.44
C VAL A 101 26.21 -6.21 5.55
N ALA A 102 25.85 -6.95 6.57
CA ALA A 102 26.31 -8.33 6.73
C ALA A 102 25.85 -9.16 5.53
N LEU A 103 26.77 -9.94 4.97
CA LEU A 103 26.42 -10.85 3.88
C LEU A 103 25.64 -12.04 4.44
N ALA A 104 24.62 -12.45 3.70
CA ALA A 104 23.85 -13.65 3.96
C ALA A 104 24.52 -14.88 3.35
N LYS A 105 24.00 -16.06 3.68
CA LYS A 105 24.36 -17.29 2.99
C LYS A 105 23.99 -17.24 1.50
N GLU A 106 22.81 -16.67 1.22
CA GLU A 106 22.33 -16.42 -0.15
C GLU A 106 22.72 -15.00 -0.60
N PRO A 107 22.92 -14.78 -1.92
CA PRO A 107 23.21 -13.46 -2.46
C PRO A 107 22.11 -12.44 -2.13
N ILE A 108 22.52 -11.24 -1.73
CA ILE A 108 21.59 -10.15 -1.36
C ILE A 108 21.61 -9.04 -2.40
N GLN A 109 20.52 -8.33 -2.51
CA GLN A 109 20.46 -6.97 -3.07
C GLN A 109 20.30 -5.97 -1.93
N ILE A 110 20.69 -4.72 -2.20
CA ILE A 110 20.64 -3.62 -1.23
C ILE A 110 19.72 -2.54 -1.80
N ALA A 111 18.86 -1.98 -0.96
CA ALA A 111 18.00 -0.86 -1.33
C ALA A 111 18.18 0.29 -0.34
N VAL A 112 18.18 1.52 -0.86
CA VAL A 112 18.28 2.76 -0.08
C VAL A 112 17.39 3.80 -0.73
N ARG A 113 16.71 4.63 0.06
CA ARG A 113 15.97 5.77 -0.44
C ARG A 113 16.93 6.91 -0.75
N LEU A 114 16.91 7.40 -1.98
CA LEU A 114 17.74 8.50 -2.47
C LEU A 114 16.84 9.63 -2.97
N LYS A 115 17.28 10.88 -2.73
CA LYS A 115 16.73 12.06 -3.39
C LYS A 115 17.46 12.24 -4.71
N VAL A 116 16.81 11.86 -5.81
CA VAL A 116 17.41 11.88 -7.15
C VAL A 116 17.05 13.21 -7.84
N PRO A 117 18.05 14.02 -8.20
CA PRO A 117 17.81 15.30 -8.87
C PRO A 117 16.95 15.15 -10.13
N GLY A 118 15.93 16.02 -10.27
CA GLY A 118 15.00 16.00 -11.41
C GLY A 118 13.98 14.86 -11.41
N PHE A 119 13.97 13.98 -10.39
CA PHE A 119 13.00 12.89 -10.29
C PHE A 119 12.19 12.93 -8.99
N GLY A 120 12.83 12.97 -7.84
CA GLY A 120 12.19 12.91 -6.54
C GLY A 120 12.92 11.98 -5.56
N GLU A 121 12.23 11.56 -4.51
CA GLU A 121 12.83 10.71 -3.48
C GLU A 121 12.20 9.31 -3.50
N VAL A 122 13.01 8.31 -3.93
CA VAL A 122 12.56 6.93 -4.13
C VAL A 122 13.60 5.91 -3.69
N TYR A 123 13.14 4.69 -3.40
CA TYR A 123 14.03 3.55 -3.20
C TYR A 123 14.76 3.18 -4.48
N CYS A 124 16.09 3.15 -4.40
CA CYS A 124 16.98 2.69 -5.45
C CYS A 124 17.61 1.37 -5.04
N TYR A 125 17.91 0.52 -6.01
CA TYR A 125 18.36 -0.85 -5.78
C TYR A 125 19.71 -1.12 -6.40
N ALA A 126 20.56 -1.85 -5.67
CA ALA A 126 21.83 -2.39 -6.15
C ALA A 126 21.80 -3.91 -6.05
N ASP A 127 21.95 -4.63 -7.18
CA ASP A 127 21.80 -6.09 -7.27
C ASP A 127 22.99 -6.80 -7.94
N ASN A 128 24.13 -6.11 -8.10
CA ASN A 128 25.32 -6.69 -8.71
C ASN A 128 25.03 -7.37 -10.07
N ASP A 129 24.45 -6.64 -10.99
CA ASP A 129 24.04 -7.12 -12.32
C ASP A 129 23.08 -8.33 -12.26
N GLY A 130 22.20 -8.37 -11.25
CA GLY A 130 21.21 -9.42 -11.04
C GLY A 130 21.74 -10.65 -10.30
N ARG A 131 23.02 -10.71 -9.96
CA ARG A 131 23.65 -11.83 -9.25
C ARG A 131 23.59 -11.71 -7.73
N GLY A 132 23.32 -10.51 -7.23
CA GLY A 132 23.42 -10.18 -5.81
C GLY A 132 24.85 -10.09 -5.30
N PHE A 133 24.97 -9.63 -4.06
CA PHE A 133 26.24 -9.54 -3.35
C PHE A 133 26.40 -10.78 -2.46
N ALA A 134 27.36 -11.62 -2.79
CA ALA A 134 27.75 -12.81 -2.01
C ALA A 134 29.18 -12.70 -1.46
N LYS A 135 29.92 -11.64 -1.87
CA LYS A 135 31.32 -11.39 -1.44
C LYS A 135 31.46 -9.94 -0.93
N PRO A 136 32.42 -9.67 -0.06
CA PRO A 136 32.73 -8.32 0.39
C PRO A 136 33.00 -7.37 -0.79
N ILE A 137 32.40 -6.18 -0.72
CA ILE A 137 32.62 -5.07 -1.66
C ILE A 137 32.92 -3.80 -0.86
N ASN A 138 33.44 -2.78 -1.53
CA ASN A 138 33.61 -1.43 -1.00
C ASN A 138 33.37 -0.45 -2.15
N GLU A 139 32.10 -0.09 -2.36
CA GLU A 139 31.68 0.67 -3.54
C GLU A 139 30.65 1.75 -3.20
N GLU A 140 30.55 2.75 -4.09
CA GLU A 140 29.57 3.82 -4.02
C GLU A 140 28.18 3.30 -4.40
N PHE A 141 27.19 3.47 -3.49
CA PHE A 141 25.84 2.92 -3.68
C PHE A 141 25.14 3.48 -4.92
N VAL A 142 25.21 4.80 -5.13
CA VAL A 142 24.51 5.40 -6.27
C VAL A 142 25.06 4.88 -7.61
N ALA A 143 26.36 4.59 -7.70
CA ALA A 143 26.94 3.99 -8.91
C ALA A 143 26.46 2.56 -9.15
N LEU A 144 26.34 1.75 -8.10
CA LEU A 144 25.75 0.41 -8.15
C LEU A 144 24.27 0.47 -8.55
N ALA A 145 23.51 1.39 -7.94
CA ALA A 145 22.10 1.58 -8.22
C ALA A 145 21.84 2.04 -9.66
N ALA A 146 22.66 2.97 -10.17
CA ALA A 146 22.57 3.44 -11.55
C ALA A 146 22.80 2.31 -12.56
N ARG A 147 23.80 1.46 -12.34
CA ARG A 147 24.05 0.27 -13.19
C ARG A 147 22.87 -0.70 -13.14
N THR A 148 22.42 -1.02 -11.94
CA THR A 148 21.26 -1.91 -11.73
C THR A 148 20.02 -1.39 -12.46
N ARG A 149 19.71 -0.10 -12.31
CA ARG A 149 18.56 0.54 -12.96
C ARG A 149 18.68 0.48 -14.47
N LEU A 150 19.82 0.88 -15.03
CA LEU A 150 20.02 0.91 -16.47
C LEU A 150 19.93 -0.51 -17.07
N ARG A 151 20.51 -1.52 -16.43
CA ARG A 151 20.39 -2.92 -16.85
C ARG A 151 18.93 -3.36 -16.86
N ARG A 152 18.22 -3.21 -15.72
CA ARG A 152 16.81 -3.65 -15.58
C ARG A 152 15.91 -3.02 -16.63
N VAL A 153 16.05 -1.71 -16.88
CA VAL A 153 15.22 -1.02 -17.87
C VAL A 153 15.56 -1.45 -19.29
N ARG A 154 16.83 -1.71 -19.62
CA ARG A 154 17.24 -2.24 -20.94
C ARG A 154 16.68 -3.63 -21.20
N GLU A 155 16.76 -4.53 -20.22
CA GLU A 155 16.18 -5.88 -20.31
C GLU A 155 14.66 -5.81 -20.52
N ALA A 156 13.96 -4.99 -19.73
CA ALA A 156 12.53 -4.77 -19.90
C ALA A 156 12.17 -4.11 -21.24
N ALA A 157 12.99 -3.19 -21.75
CA ALA A 157 12.79 -2.58 -23.06
C ALA A 157 12.96 -3.60 -24.20
N GLN A 158 13.89 -4.53 -24.09
CA GLN A 158 14.03 -5.63 -25.04
C GLN A 158 12.80 -6.55 -25.03
N GLN A 159 12.31 -6.90 -23.83
CA GLN A 159 11.08 -7.69 -23.69
C GLN A 159 9.86 -6.98 -24.27
N ALA A 160 9.72 -5.66 -24.01
CA ALA A 160 8.63 -4.85 -24.54
C ALA A 160 8.65 -4.81 -26.07
N ARG A 161 9.84 -4.61 -26.69
CA ARG A 161 10.00 -4.65 -28.14
C ARG A 161 9.65 -6.02 -28.72
N ALA A 162 10.09 -7.11 -28.08
CA ALA A 162 9.74 -8.48 -28.45
C ALA A 162 8.22 -8.73 -28.36
N ALA A 163 7.53 -8.06 -27.42
CA ALA A 163 6.08 -8.08 -27.27
C ALA A 163 5.35 -7.13 -28.24
N GLY A 164 6.06 -6.46 -29.16
CA GLY A 164 5.50 -5.58 -30.17
C GLY A 164 5.16 -4.18 -29.67
N VAL A 165 5.69 -3.75 -28.52
CA VAL A 165 5.54 -2.34 -28.07
C VAL A 165 6.26 -1.43 -29.06
N PRO A 166 5.58 -0.39 -29.60
CA PRO A 166 6.20 0.52 -30.55
C PRO A 166 7.45 1.21 -29.98
N ALA A 167 8.39 1.53 -30.87
CA ALA A 167 9.56 2.32 -30.53
C ALA A 167 9.14 3.70 -29.96
N ASP A 168 9.88 4.19 -28.99
CA ASP A 168 9.68 5.49 -28.36
C ASP A 168 11.01 6.25 -28.34
N LEU A 169 11.10 7.30 -29.13
CA LEU A 169 12.32 8.10 -29.29
C LEU A 169 12.79 8.75 -27.98
N GLU A 170 11.84 9.13 -27.13
CA GLU A 170 12.18 9.70 -25.81
C GLU A 170 12.77 8.65 -24.87
N LEU A 171 12.18 7.44 -24.83
CA LEU A 171 12.74 6.32 -24.09
C LEU A 171 14.17 6.00 -24.57
N ASP A 172 14.38 5.93 -25.88
CA ASP A 172 15.68 5.64 -26.45
C ASP A 172 16.69 6.76 -26.13
N ARG A 173 16.28 8.02 -26.15
CA ARG A 173 17.09 9.17 -25.73
C ARG A 173 17.51 9.10 -24.27
N GLN A 174 16.57 8.79 -23.36
CA GLN A 174 16.84 8.62 -21.93
C GLN A 174 17.82 7.47 -21.68
N LEU A 175 17.64 6.32 -22.33
CA LEU A 175 18.54 5.19 -22.22
C LEU A 175 19.94 5.47 -22.76
N GLN A 176 20.05 6.25 -23.83
CA GLN A 176 21.33 6.70 -24.38
C GLN A 176 22.01 7.71 -23.46
N ALA A 177 21.27 8.65 -22.87
CA ALA A 177 21.80 9.60 -21.91
C ALA A 177 22.35 8.86 -20.68
N ALA A 178 21.56 7.98 -20.07
CA ALA A 178 22.00 7.13 -18.97
C ALA A 178 23.25 6.31 -19.32
N ALA A 179 23.36 5.81 -20.54
CA ALA A 179 24.51 5.04 -20.99
C ALA A 179 25.78 5.88 -21.16
N ARG A 180 25.64 7.15 -21.50
CA ARG A 180 26.79 8.08 -21.63
C ARG A 180 27.29 8.56 -20.28
N SER A 181 26.39 8.80 -19.33
CA SER A 181 26.72 9.31 -18.00
C SER A 181 27.16 8.20 -17.03
N ILE A 182 27.02 6.91 -17.37
CA ILE A 182 27.34 5.81 -16.47
C ILE A 182 28.82 5.82 -16.05
N PRO A 183 29.13 5.82 -14.75
CA PRO A 183 30.51 5.81 -14.28
C PRO A 183 31.30 4.61 -14.77
N LYS A 184 32.45 4.83 -15.42
CA LYS A 184 33.34 3.76 -15.91
C LYS A 184 34.05 3.04 -14.75
N LYS A 185 34.31 3.76 -13.66
CA LYS A 185 34.86 3.21 -12.40
C LYS A 185 34.07 3.77 -11.23
N PRO A 186 33.70 2.95 -10.23
CA PRO A 186 33.05 3.47 -9.02
C PRO A 186 34.06 4.31 -8.22
N GLY A 187 33.69 5.53 -7.84
CA GLY A 187 34.53 6.40 -7.02
C GLY A 187 33.84 7.72 -6.69
N VAL A 188 34.23 8.37 -5.61
CA VAL A 188 33.66 9.61 -5.10
C VAL A 188 33.61 10.73 -6.16
N GLY A 189 34.60 10.82 -7.04
CA GLY A 189 34.64 11.80 -8.13
C GLY A 189 33.60 11.60 -9.26
N GLN A 190 32.76 10.58 -9.17
CA GLN A 190 31.73 10.26 -10.20
C GLN A 190 30.30 10.19 -9.64
N ILE A 191 30.08 10.69 -8.42
CA ILE A 191 28.77 10.66 -7.78
C ILE A 191 27.73 11.41 -8.60
N ALA A 192 28.02 12.63 -9.04
CA ALA A 192 27.11 13.43 -9.86
C ALA A 192 26.73 12.70 -11.17
N ALA A 193 27.69 12.09 -11.86
CA ALA A 193 27.41 11.31 -13.08
C ALA A 193 26.57 10.04 -12.79
N ALA A 194 26.76 9.43 -11.62
CA ALA A 194 25.93 8.30 -11.20
C ALA A 194 24.48 8.73 -10.92
N TYR A 195 24.26 9.87 -10.27
CA TYR A 195 22.92 10.43 -10.07
C TYR A 195 22.25 10.84 -11.40
N GLU A 196 23.00 11.43 -12.32
CA GLU A 196 22.50 11.74 -13.68
C GLU A 196 22.05 10.45 -14.40
N THR A 197 22.90 9.41 -14.40
CA THR A 197 22.56 8.10 -14.95
C THR A 197 21.29 7.53 -14.31
N LEU A 198 21.19 7.62 -12.98
CA LEU A 198 20.05 7.11 -12.23
C LEU A 198 18.76 7.89 -12.56
N SER A 199 18.83 9.22 -12.64
CA SER A 199 17.70 10.08 -13.02
C SER A 199 17.15 9.69 -14.39
N HIS A 200 18.01 9.62 -15.41
CA HIS A 200 17.61 9.17 -16.74
C HIS A 200 17.03 7.74 -16.75
N GLY A 201 17.64 6.84 -15.98
CA GLY A 201 17.17 5.46 -15.83
C GLY A 201 15.81 5.33 -15.15
N LEU A 202 15.50 6.20 -14.17
CA LEU A 202 14.21 6.26 -13.51
C LEU A 202 13.12 6.74 -14.47
N HIS A 203 13.32 7.87 -15.15
CA HIS A 203 12.40 8.38 -16.16
C HIS A 203 12.18 7.39 -17.30
N ALA A 204 13.24 6.76 -17.81
CA ALA A 204 13.15 5.73 -18.84
C ALA A 204 12.32 4.53 -18.37
N GLY A 205 12.51 4.09 -17.12
CA GLY A 205 11.76 2.99 -16.53
C GLY A 205 10.26 3.25 -16.46
N GLU A 206 9.86 4.42 -15.95
CA GLU A 206 8.45 4.78 -15.86
C GLU A 206 7.80 4.96 -17.24
N ARG A 207 8.50 5.61 -18.14
CA ARG A 207 8.02 5.79 -19.52
C ARG A 207 7.80 4.43 -20.21
N LEU A 208 8.76 3.53 -20.10
CA LEU A 208 8.64 2.16 -20.63
C LEU A 208 7.42 1.45 -20.05
N THR A 209 7.26 1.50 -18.73
CA THR A 209 6.18 0.86 -18.00
C THR A 209 4.81 1.34 -18.48
N LEU A 210 4.63 2.64 -18.57
CA LEU A 210 3.37 3.24 -19.07
C LEU A 210 3.13 2.96 -20.55
N ASN A 211 4.16 3.01 -21.40
CA ASN A 211 4.02 2.69 -22.82
C ASN A 211 3.62 1.23 -23.03
N TRP A 212 4.20 0.32 -22.24
CA TRP A 212 3.85 -1.10 -22.29
C TRP A 212 2.42 -1.34 -21.81
N ALA A 213 2.03 -0.70 -20.70
CA ALA A 213 0.66 -0.77 -20.20
C ALA A 213 -0.36 -0.26 -21.24
N ARG A 214 -0.12 0.92 -21.83
CA ARG A 214 -0.97 1.48 -22.87
C ARG A 214 -1.01 0.60 -24.13
N HIS A 215 0.11 -0.05 -24.50
CA HIS A 215 0.14 -1.02 -25.59
C HIS A 215 -0.75 -2.22 -25.30
N ARG A 216 -0.66 -2.81 -24.10
CA ARG A 216 -1.53 -3.92 -23.66
C ARG A 216 -3.01 -3.53 -23.76
N ILE A 217 -3.37 -2.33 -23.27
CA ILE A 217 -4.74 -1.82 -23.33
C ILE A 217 -5.24 -1.71 -24.78
N ARG A 218 -4.44 -1.17 -25.70
CA ARG A 218 -4.79 -1.09 -27.12
C ARG A 218 -4.93 -2.47 -27.79
N LYS A 219 -4.31 -3.51 -27.24
CA LYS A 219 -4.37 -4.88 -27.74
C LYS A 219 -5.50 -5.72 -27.12
N LEU A 220 -6.24 -5.17 -26.16
CA LEU A 220 -7.41 -5.86 -25.62
C LEU A 220 -8.41 -6.14 -26.76
N ALA A 221 -8.86 -7.40 -26.85
CA ALA A 221 -9.85 -7.79 -27.86
C ALA A 221 -11.21 -7.09 -27.63
N LYS A 222 -11.52 -6.77 -26.37
CA LYS A 222 -12.69 -6.02 -25.94
C LYS A 222 -12.38 -5.22 -24.67
N PRO A 223 -13.07 -4.11 -24.40
CA PRO A 223 -12.97 -3.40 -23.14
C PRO A 223 -13.28 -4.32 -21.94
N ARG A 224 -12.63 -4.05 -20.82
CA ARG A 224 -12.88 -4.77 -19.56
C ARG A 224 -14.01 -4.07 -18.80
N HIS A 225 -15.24 -4.28 -19.27
CA HIS A 225 -16.45 -3.62 -18.70
C HIS A 225 -16.66 -3.96 -17.22
N GLU A 226 -16.23 -5.17 -16.82
CA GLU A 226 -16.33 -5.71 -15.46
C GLU A 226 -15.24 -5.19 -14.51
N PHE A 227 -14.26 -4.40 -15.00
CA PHE A 227 -13.21 -3.87 -14.14
C PHE A 227 -13.79 -2.95 -13.06
N LEU A 228 -13.39 -3.17 -11.81
CA LEU A 228 -13.95 -2.48 -10.67
C LEU A 228 -13.16 -1.20 -10.35
N PHE A 229 -13.75 -0.07 -10.66
CA PHE A 229 -13.36 1.23 -10.15
C PHE A 229 -14.07 1.45 -8.82
N GLY A 230 -13.33 1.56 -7.71
CA GLY A 230 -13.93 1.64 -6.41
C GLY A 230 -13.33 2.67 -5.48
N GLY A 231 -13.99 2.80 -4.35
CA GLY A 231 -13.53 3.64 -3.26
C GLY A 231 -14.18 3.29 -1.94
N LEU A 232 -13.59 3.79 -0.85
CA LEU A 232 -14.20 3.68 0.47
C LEU A 232 -15.42 4.61 0.55
N ALA A 233 -16.58 4.02 0.81
CA ALA A 233 -17.84 4.75 0.91
C ALA A 233 -18.05 5.36 2.32
N SER A 234 -17.02 5.92 2.95
CA SER A 234 -17.09 6.49 4.31
C SER A 234 -18.09 7.64 4.45
N GLY A 235 -18.28 8.39 3.37
CA GLY A 235 -19.17 9.57 3.31
C GLY A 235 -20.56 9.30 2.74
N TRP A 236 -21.03 8.06 2.68
CA TRP A 236 -22.33 7.71 2.09
C TRP A 236 -23.53 8.47 2.69
N GLN A 237 -23.41 8.98 3.91
CA GLN A 237 -24.44 9.79 4.59
C GLN A 237 -24.35 11.31 4.28
N ARG A 238 -23.39 11.75 3.46
CA ARG A 238 -23.17 13.18 3.18
C ARG A 238 -24.17 13.78 2.18
N GLY A 239 -25.16 13.01 1.72
CA GLY A 239 -26.23 13.48 0.87
C GLY A 239 -26.02 13.29 -0.62
N ALA A 240 -26.93 13.85 -1.41
CA ALA A 240 -27.06 13.58 -2.84
C ALA A 240 -25.83 13.97 -3.67
N ASP A 241 -25.15 15.05 -3.33
CA ASP A 241 -23.96 15.51 -4.07
C ASP A 241 -22.80 14.49 -3.96
N TYR A 242 -22.54 13.97 -2.75
CA TYR A 242 -21.59 12.89 -2.55
C TYR A 242 -21.98 11.65 -3.34
N GLU A 243 -23.24 11.25 -3.25
CA GLU A 243 -23.76 10.05 -3.92
C GLU A 243 -23.62 10.16 -5.44
N GLN A 244 -23.98 11.29 -6.03
CA GLN A 244 -23.89 11.51 -7.47
C GLN A 244 -22.44 11.42 -7.97
N LYS A 245 -21.51 12.08 -7.28
CA LYS A 245 -20.09 12.04 -7.64
C LYS A 245 -19.49 10.66 -7.43
N PHE A 246 -19.86 9.97 -6.34
CA PHE A 246 -19.36 8.62 -6.07
C PHE A 246 -19.76 7.63 -7.16
N LYS A 247 -21.06 7.53 -7.50
CA LYS A 247 -21.54 6.60 -8.52
C LYS A 247 -21.19 7.00 -9.97
N ALA A 248 -20.86 8.27 -10.23
CA ALA A 248 -20.35 8.68 -11.52
C ALA A 248 -18.96 8.07 -11.79
N LEU A 249 -18.09 8.12 -10.79
CA LEU A 249 -16.73 7.57 -10.90
C LEU A 249 -16.68 6.07 -10.62
N PHE A 250 -17.36 5.58 -9.59
CA PHE A 250 -17.20 4.23 -9.08
C PHE A 250 -18.37 3.31 -9.46
N ASN A 251 -18.08 2.02 -9.67
CA ASN A 251 -19.02 0.92 -9.80
C ASN A 251 -18.86 -0.12 -8.69
N TYR A 252 -18.00 0.18 -7.70
CA TYR A 252 -17.61 -0.68 -6.61
C TYR A 252 -17.38 0.16 -5.35
N ALA A 253 -17.84 -0.30 -4.19
CA ALA A 253 -17.74 0.42 -2.94
C ALA A 253 -17.26 -0.49 -1.79
N VAL A 254 -16.28 -0.01 -1.04
CA VAL A 254 -15.91 -0.64 0.23
C VAL A 254 -16.84 -0.11 1.32
N THR A 255 -17.60 -1.01 1.95
CA THR A 255 -18.45 -0.68 3.10
C THR A 255 -17.58 -0.63 4.35
N SER A 256 -17.51 0.52 4.98
CA SER A 256 -16.51 0.82 5.99
C SER A 256 -16.93 0.44 7.40
N TRP A 257 -16.76 -0.82 7.83
CA TRP A 257 -16.98 -1.11 9.26
C TRP A 257 -16.12 -2.29 9.71
N TYR A 258 -15.34 -2.05 10.73
CA TYR A 258 -14.75 -3.11 11.54
C TYR A 258 -15.88 -3.81 12.28
N THR A 259 -16.22 -4.99 11.85
CA THR A 259 -17.40 -5.71 12.30
C THR A 259 -17.51 -5.78 13.82
N TRP A 260 -16.40 -6.01 14.50
CA TRP A 260 -16.44 -6.20 15.95
C TRP A 260 -16.27 -4.90 16.73
N SER A 261 -15.26 -4.08 16.44
CA SER A 261 -14.96 -2.89 17.23
C SER A 261 -16.04 -1.82 17.17
N SER A 262 -16.68 -1.68 15.99
CA SER A 262 -17.68 -0.63 15.76
C SER A 262 -19.11 -1.06 16.06
N ASN A 263 -19.39 -2.36 16.08
CA ASN A 263 -20.74 -2.90 16.08
C ASN A 263 -20.96 -3.98 17.16
N ALA A 264 -20.04 -4.16 18.10
CA ALA A 264 -20.20 -5.14 19.16
C ALA A 264 -20.26 -4.49 20.52
N GLU A 265 -21.24 -4.91 21.34
CA GLU A 265 -21.39 -4.48 22.72
C GLU A 265 -20.93 -5.58 23.68
N PRO A 266 -20.16 -5.25 24.73
CA PRO A 266 -19.89 -6.18 25.82
C PRO A 266 -21.15 -6.34 26.72
N PRO A 267 -21.32 -7.47 27.44
CA PRO A 267 -20.47 -8.68 27.42
C PRO A 267 -20.92 -9.76 26.44
N GLU A 268 -22.04 -9.55 25.73
CA GLU A 268 -22.77 -10.61 25.02
C GLU A 268 -22.30 -10.81 23.58
N GLN A 269 -21.25 -10.11 23.14
CA GLN A 269 -20.72 -10.21 21.77
C GLN A 269 -21.78 -9.94 20.69
N ARG A 270 -22.82 -9.21 21.02
CA ARG A 270 -23.88 -8.87 20.08
C ARG A 270 -23.40 -7.79 19.10
N ILE A 271 -23.56 -8.06 17.82
CA ILE A 271 -23.22 -7.11 16.76
C ILE A 271 -24.46 -6.33 16.37
N ASP A 272 -24.39 -5.01 16.40
CA ASP A 272 -25.39 -4.15 15.79
C ASP A 272 -25.08 -4.00 14.28
N TYR A 273 -25.94 -4.58 13.46
CA TYR A 273 -25.82 -4.55 12.01
C TYR A 273 -26.49 -3.36 11.33
N ALA A 274 -27.24 -2.52 12.07
CA ALA A 274 -28.07 -1.49 11.48
C ALA A 274 -27.31 -0.57 10.52
N ARG A 275 -26.14 -0.12 10.91
CA ARG A 275 -25.30 0.74 10.06
C ARG A 275 -24.66 -0.01 8.89
N MET A 276 -24.29 -1.27 9.06
CA MET A 276 -23.79 -2.11 7.96
C MET A 276 -24.91 -2.34 6.93
N ASP A 277 -26.12 -2.68 7.36
CA ASP A 277 -27.26 -2.83 6.48
C ASP A 277 -27.50 -1.57 5.66
N GLN A 278 -27.55 -0.40 6.31
CA GLN A 278 -27.78 0.88 5.63
C GLN A 278 -26.70 1.18 4.58
N SER A 279 -25.42 0.91 4.86
CA SER A 279 -24.32 1.14 3.91
C SER A 279 -24.37 0.17 2.73
N VAL A 280 -24.69 -1.10 2.98
CA VAL A 280 -24.87 -2.10 1.93
C VAL A 280 -26.07 -1.77 1.05
N ASP A 281 -27.20 -1.41 1.67
CA ASP A 281 -28.41 -0.99 0.93
C ASP A 281 -28.16 0.27 0.10
N TRP A 282 -27.35 1.20 0.61
CA TRP A 282 -26.91 2.38 -0.17
C TRP A 282 -26.10 1.96 -1.40
N CYS A 283 -25.14 1.03 -1.26
CA CYS A 283 -24.39 0.51 -2.39
C CYS A 283 -25.32 -0.10 -3.45
N LEU A 284 -26.24 -0.98 -3.04
CA LEU A 284 -27.14 -1.68 -3.95
C LEU A 284 -28.10 -0.73 -4.67
N ARG A 285 -28.70 0.24 -3.96
CA ARG A 285 -29.55 1.27 -4.58
C ARG A 285 -28.85 2.12 -5.63
N ASN A 286 -27.51 2.26 -5.50
CA ASN A 286 -26.68 3.00 -6.44
C ASN A 286 -26.04 2.12 -7.52
N GLY A 287 -26.39 0.82 -7.60
CA GLY A 287 -25.85 -0.11 -8.58
C GLY A 287 -24.36 -0.41 -8.37
N LEU A 288 -23.85 -0.32 -7.14
CA LEU A 288 -22.46 -0.53 -6.81
C LEU A 288 -22.25 -1.97 -6.31
N THR A 289 -21.18 -2.62 -6.76
CA THR A 289 -20.71 -3.85 -6.12
C THR A 289 -20.23 -3.52 -4.71
N ALA A 290 -20.83 -4.12 -3.70
CA ALA A 290 -20.41 -3.94 -2.32
C ALA A 290 -19.28 -4.90 -1.96
N LYS A 291 -18.25 -4.38 -1.29
CA LYS A 291 -17.21 -5.17 -0.64
C LYS A 291 -17.21 -4.88 0.85
N SER A 292 -17.09 -5.88 1.69
CA SER A 292 -16.85 -5.63 3.12
C SER A 292 -15.42 -5.12 3.35
N PHE A 293 -15.25 -4.34 4.40
CA PHE A 293 -13.93 -4.14 5.01
C PHE A 293 -13.61 -5.29 5.97
N GLY A 294 -12.34 -5.45 6.37
CA GLY A 294 -11.81 -6.59 7.11
C GLY A 294 -12.65 -7.09 8.28
N TYR A 295 -13.15 -8.32 8.17
CA TYR A 295 -13.89 -8.95 9.27
C TYR A 295 -12.95 -9.37 10.41
N VAL A 296 -11.74 -9.77 10.09
CA VAL A 296 -10.67 -10.02 11.03
C VAL A 296 -9.61 -8.94 10.85
N TYR A 297 -9.62 -7.96 11.73
CA TYR A 297 -8.60 -6.92 11.78
C TYR A 297 -8.13 -6.74 13.22
N MET A 298 -7.01 -7.37 13.56
CA MET A 298 -6.50 -7.44 14.92
C MET A 298 -5.60 -6.25 15.28
N ALA A 299 -5.87 -5.07 14.72
CA ALA A 299 -5.23 -3.83 15.13
C ALA A 299 -5.90 -3.27 16.40
N ARG A 300 -5.14 -2.53 17.21
CA ARG A 300 -5.65 -1.96 18.48
C ARG A 300 -6.91 -1.13 18.30
N GLY A 301 -6.98 -0.29 17.26
CA GLY A 301 -8.15 0.54 16.97
C GLY A 301 -9.37 -0.21 16.45
N ALA A 302 -9.17 -1.42 15.92
CA ALA A 302 -10.22 -2.27 15.36
C ALA A 302 -10.63 -3.41 16.31
N THR A 303 -10.00 -3.53 17.45
CA THR A 303 -10.22 -4.62 18.41
C THR A 303 -10.86 -4.09 19.69
N PRO A 304 -12.05 -4.55 20.10
CA PRO A 304 -12.69 -4.15 21.35
C PRO A 304 -11.76 -4.38 22.55
N GLU A 305 -11.81 -3.47 23.49
CA GLU A 305 -10.91 -3.54 24.64
C GLU A 305 -11.09 -4.81 25.47
N TRP A 306 -12.32 -5.22 25.68
CA TRP A 306 -12.69 -6.35 26.51
C TRP A 306 -12.25 -7.73 25.97
N ILE A 307 -11.83 -7.85 24.68
CA ILE A 307 -11.26 -9.10 24.14
C ILE A 307 -9.73 -9.11 24.08
N ARG A 308 -9.05 -7.98 24.34
CA ARG A 308 -7.61 -7.85 24.11
C ARG A 308 -6.75 -8.78 24.96
N SER A 309 -7.29 -9.27 26.07
CA SER A 309 -6.64 -10.26 26.94
C SER A 309 -7.06 -11.71 26.68
N TRP A 310 -7.89 -11.95 25.66
CA TRP A 310 -8.36 -13.31 25.41
C TRP A 310 -7.25 -14.20 24.82
N PRO A 311 -7.16 -15.46 25.26
CA PRO A 311 -6.25 -16.42 24.66
C PRO A 311 -6.76 -16.86 23.28
N PHE A 312 -5.87 -17.43 22.48
CA PHE A 312 -6.16 -17.89 21.11
C PHE A 312 -7.38 -18.82 21.03
N GLU A 313 -7.48 -19.76 21.98
CA GLU A 313 -8.54 -20.77 22.05
C GLU A 313 -9.95 -20.16 22.24
N LYS A 314 -10.00 -18.94 22.77
CA LYS A 314 -11.25 -18.17 22.90
C LYS A 314 -11.48 -17.23 21.71
N LEU A 315 -10.40 -16.65 21.18
CA LEU A 315 -10.47 -15.72 20.04
C LEU A 315 -10.94 -16.41 18.77
N LEU A 316 -10.32 -17.52 18.41
CA LEU A 316 -10.59 -18.19 17.14
C LEU A 316 -12.05 -18.60 16.96
N PRO A 317 -12.72 -19.31 17.91
CA PRO A 317 -14.13 -19.64 17.77
C PRO A 317 -15.04 -18.41 17.68
N ALA A 318 -14.75 -17.35 18.43
CA ALA A 318 -15.54 -16.14 18.43
C ALA A 318 -15.46 -15.42 17.06
N TYR A 319 -14.27 -15.24 16.52
CA TYR A 319 -14.12 -14.66 15.19
C TYR A 319 -14.73 -15.54 14.09
N LYS A 320 -14.61 -16.85 14.16
CA LYS A 320 -15.29 -17.78 13.23
C LYS A 320 -16.79 -17.54 13.22
N SER A 321 -17.40 -17.47 14.41
CA SER A 321 -18.84 -17.19 14.53
C SER A 321 -19.23 -15.85 13.90
N ILE A 322 -18.46 -14.79 14.17
CA ILE A 322 -18.68 -13.46 13.61
C ILE A 322 -18.58 -13.47 12.09
N VAL A 323 -17.51 -14.06 11.55
CA VAL A 323 -17.28 -14.13 10.10
C VAL A 323 -18.42 -14.90 9.43
N ALA A 324 -18.78 -16.08 9.93
CA ALA A 324 -19.85 -16.90 9.36
C ALA A 324 -21.20 -16.17 9.41
N ASN A 325 -21.57 -15.60 10.55
CA ASN A 325 -22.86 -14.93 10.75
C ASN A 325 -22.98 -13.65 9.93
N THR A 326 -21.90 -12.84 9.88
CA THR A 326 -21.89 -11.60 9.09
C THR A 326 -21.94 -11.93 7.60
N THR A 327 -21.17 -12.90 7.13
CA THR A 327 -21.21 -13.31 5.73
C THR A 327 -22.58 -13.88 5.33
N ARG A 328 -23.22 -14.67 6.21
CA ARG A 328 -24.58 -15.20 5.99
C ARG A 328 -25.62 -14.09 5.92
N ARG A 329 -25.52 -13.09 6.79
CA ARG A 329 -26.42 -11.93 6.78
C ARG A 329 -26.39 -11.20 5.44
N PHE A 330 -25.21 -11.06 4.85
CA PHE A 330 -25.02 -10.33 3.60
C PHE A 330 -24.89 -11.25 2.37
N HIS A 331 -25.28 -12.52 2.49
CA HIS A 331 -25.30 -13.45 1.36
C HIS A 331 -26.12 -12.88 0.19
N GLY A 332 -25.57 -12.94 -1.02
CA GLY A 332 -26.17 -12.36 -2.23
C GLY A 332 -26.11 -10.83 -2.34
N ARG A 333 -25.73 -10.11 -1.27
CA ARG A 333 -25.64 -8.64 -1.26
C ARG A 333 -24.21 -8.12 -1.26
N VAL A 334 -23.28 -8.85 -0.63
CA VAL A 334 -21.85 -8.51 -0.55
C VAL A 334 -21.05 -9.66 -1.16
N PRO A 335 -20.74 -9.59 -2.47
CA PRO A 335 -20.08 -10.70 -3.18
C PRO A 335 -18.60 -10.84 -2.86
N ILE A 336 -17.95 -9.81 -2.31
CA ILE A 336 -16.52 -9.79 -1.97
C ILE A 336 -16.36 -9.48 -0.49
N VAL A 337 -15.79 -10.41 0.25
CA VAL A 337 -15.54 -10.25 1.68
C VAL A 337 -14.04 -10.20 1.95
N GLU A 338 -13.61 -9.10 2.56
CA GLU A 338 -12.27 -9.02 3.12
C GLU A 338 -12.25 -9.79 4.44
N VAL A 339 -11.76 -11.02 4.36
CA VAL A 339 -11.80 -11.94 5.51
C VAL A 339 -10.80 -11.51 6.57
N MET A 340 -9.58 -11.14 6.15
CA MET A 340 -8.51 -10.78 7.07
C MET A 340 -7.70 -9.60 6.52
N ASN A 341 -7.41 -8.63 7.40
CA ASN A 341 -6.62 -7.44 7.09
C ASN A 341 -5.30 -7.41 7.85
N GLU A 342 -4.17 -7.20 7.16
CA GLU A 342 -2.83 -6.87 7.66
C GLU A 342 -2.24 -7.81 8.73
N ALA A 343 -2.66 -9.06 8.80
CA ALA A 343 -2.25 -9.99 9.85
C ALA A 343 -0.74 -10.32 9.84
N HIS A 344 -0.04 -10.02 8.75
CA HIS A 344 1.41 -10.19 8.60
C HIS A 344 2.24 -9.08 9.27
N ASP A 345 1.63 -7.97 9.71
CA ASP A 345 2.29 -6.78 10.26
C ASP A 345 1.75 -6.44 11.68
N LYS A 346 1.69 -5.16 12.00
CA LYS A 346 1.27 -4.59 13.30
C LYS A 346 -0.14 -4.97 13.74
N ALA A 347 -0.98 -5.38 12.81
CA ALA A 347 -2.34 -5.84 13.09
C ALA A 347 -2.41 -7.23 13.74
N ASN A 348 -1.37 -7.64 14.46
CA ASN A 348 -1.34 -8.83 15.30
C ASN A 348 -1.25 -8.43 16.79
N LEU A 349 -2.29 -7.73 17.28
CA LEU A 349 -2.37 -7.23 18.67
C LEU A 349 -2.20 -8.34 19.72
N PHE A 350 -2.68 -9.54 19.41
CA PHE A 350 -2.65 -10.69 20.30
C PHE A 350 -1.30 -11.43 20.31
N ARG A 351 -0.34 -10.97 19.51
CA ARG A 351 0.99 -11.59 19.37
C ARG A 351 0.91 -13.08 19.02
N LEU A 352 -0.05 -13.44 18.17
CA LEU A 352 -0.22 -14.80 17.69
C LEU A 352 1.03 -15.27 16.96
N SER A 353 1.44 -16.51 17.18
CA SER A 353 2.52 -17.13 16.43
C SER A 353 2.16 -17.26 14.95
N HIS A 354 3.15 -17.47 14.07
CA HIS A 354 2.90 -17.69 12.63
C HIS A 354 1.90 -18.83 12.40
N THR A 355 2.04 -19.95 13.13
CA THR A 355 1.11 -21.08 13.03
C THR A 355 -0.31 -20.67 13.41
N GLN A 356 -0.48 -19.93 14.50
CA GLN A 356 -1.79 -19.44 14.93
C GLN A 356 -2.41 -18.46 13.94
N VAL A 357 -1.62 -17.56 13.35
CA VAL A 357 -2.12 -16.63 12.32
C VAL A 357 -2.56 -17.39 11.06
N LEU A 358 -1.81 -18.41 10.61
CA LEU A 358 -2.19 -19.24 9.46
C LEU A 358 -3.44 -20.07 9.76
N GLU A 359 -3.57 -20.62 10.96
CA GLU A 359 -4.78 -21.31 11.41
C GLU A 359 -5.98 -20.36 11.44
N PHE A 360 -5.77 -19.15 11.95
CA PHE A 360 -6.79 -18.12 12.00
C PHE A 360 -7.28 -17.75 10.58
N ALA A 361 -6.35 -17.54 9.64
CA ALA A 361 -6.68 -17.23 8.25
C ALA A 361 -7.47 -18.37 7.59
N ARG A 362 -7.06 -19.63 7.83
CA ARG A 362 -7.74 -20.82 7.29
C ARG A 362 -9.16 -20.93 7.80
N GLU A 363 -9.33 -20.83 9.12
CA GLU A 363 -10.64 -20.99 9.74
C GLU A 363 -11.58 -19.81 9.45
N ALA A 364 -11.07 -18.58 9.36
CA ALA A 364 -11.86 -17.43 8.95
C ALA A 364 -12.33 -17.53 7.48
N CYS A 365 -11.46 -18.00 6.56
CA CYS A 365 -11.84 -18.25 5.18
C CYS A 365 -12.91 -19.35 5.05
N ARG A 366 -12.83 -20.42 5.85
CA ARG A 366 -13.86 -21.46 5.91
C ARG A 366 -15.18 -20.89 6.43
N ALA A 367 -15.14 -20.15 7.53
CA ALA A 367 -16.33 -19.51 8.12
C ALA A 367 -17.04 -18.56 7.14
N ALA A 368 -16.26 -17.80 6.34
CA ALA A 368 -16.85 -16.98 5.28
C ALA A 368 -17.56 -17.82 4.21
N ARG A 369 -16.97 -18.93 3.80
CA ARG A 369 -17.58 -19.87 2.83
C ARG A 369 -18.83 -20.56 3.40
N GLU A 370 -18.83 -20.91 4.67
CA GLU A 370 -20.01 -21.45 5.38
C GLU A 370 -21.17 -20.43 5.44
N GLY A 371 -20.82 -19.15 5.63
CA GLY A 371 -21.81 -18.06 5.62
C GLY A 371 -22.39 -17.80 4.23
N SER A 372 -21.59 -17.89 3.18
CA SER A 372 -22.02 -17.67 1.80
C SER A 372 -21.18 -18.53 0.83
N PRO A 373 -21.78 -19.55 0.21
CA PRO A 373 -21.06 -20.47 -0.69
C PRO A 373 -20.44 -19.81 -1.93
N THR A 374 -20.95 -18.67 -2.36
CA THR A 374 -20.51 -17.96 -3.58
C THR A 374 -19.60 -16.77 -3.32
N VAL A 375 -19.35 -16.42 -2.05
CA VAL A 375 -18.57 -15.25 -1.71
C VAL A 375 -17.10 -15.39 -2.15
N LYS A 376 -16.54 -14.32 -2.70
CA LYS A 376 -15.10 -14.20 -2.94
C LYS A 376 -14.41 -13.77 -1.64
N ARG A 377 -13.48 -14.61 -1.15
CA ARG A 377 -12.72 -14.40 0.09
C ARG A 377 -11.41 -13.70 -0.23
N LEU A 378 -11.23 -12.50 0.29
CA LEU A 378 -10.07 -11.67 0.05
C LEU A 378 -9.20 -11.59 1.31
N LEU A 379 -7.89 -11.77 1.14
CA LEU A 379 -6.88 -11.46 2.17
C LEU A 379 -6.18 -10.16 1.79
N ASN A 380 -6.19 -9.16 2.68
CA ASN A 380 -5.71 -7.82 2.41
C ASN A 380 -4.36 -7.53 3.07
N HIS A 381 -3.46 -6.86 2.34
CA HIS A 381 -2.06 -6.69 2.74
C HIS A 381 -1.56 -5.27 2.51
N CYS A 382 -1.02 -4.66 3.57
CA CYS A 382 -0.32 -3.38 3.49
C CYS A 382 1.20 -3.56 3.25
N CYS A 383 1.90 -2.46 3.02
CA CYS A 383 3.36 -2.38 3.04
C CYS A 383 4.05 -3.44 2.16
N LEU A 384 3.77 -3.43 0.87
CA LEU A 384 4.16 -4.49 -0.08
C LEU A 384 5.66 -4.81 -0.10
N TRP A 385 6.51 -3.82 0.19
CA TRP A 385 7.96 -3.98 0.28
C TRP A 385 8.44 -4.40 1.67
N ALA A 386 7.54 -4.44 2.67
CA ALA A 386 7.80 -4.88 4.04
C ALA A 386 9.06 -4.25 4.68
N GLU A 387 9.23 -2.94 4.56
CA GLU A 387 10.38 -2.20 5.10
C GLU A 387 10.51 -2.36 6.62
N TYR A 388 9.41 -2.62 7.31
CA TYR A 388 9.38 -2.93 8.74
C TYR A 388 10.16 -4.21 9.12
N ALA A 389 10.34 -5.14 8.18
CA ALA A 389 10.99 -6.42 8.45
C ALA A 389 12.53 -6.37 8.33
N LYS A 390 13.13 -5.18 8.19
CA LYS A 390 14.58 -4.99 8.04
C LYS A 390 15.40 -5.25 9.29
N ARG A 391 14.81 -5.26 10.49
CA ARG A 391 15.52 -5.32 11.76
C ARG A 391 15.69 -6.74 12.28
N ALA A 392 16.91 -7.07 12.70
CA ALA A 392 17.26 -8.39 13.19
C ALA A 392 16.70 -8.73 14.58
N ASN A 393 16.42 -7.71 15.40
CA ASN A 393 16.18 -7.86 16.83
C ASN A 393 14.76 -7.66 17.30
N GLU A 394 13.87 -7.18 16.41
CA GLU A 394 12.51 -7.07 16.80
C GLU A 394 11.81 -8.41 16.64
N ASP A 395 10.84 -8.65 17.48
CA ASP A 395 10.00 -9.83 17.59
C ASP A 395 9.48 -10.30 16.22
N ARG A 396 10.34 -10.98 15.46
CA ARG A 396 10.09 -11.45 14.10
C ARG A 396 9.16 -12.64 14.03
N THR A 397 8.89 -13.23 15.18
CA THR A 397 7.96 -14.34 15.28
C THR A 397 6.55 -13.95 14.87
N HIS A 398 6.25 -12.63 14.87
CA HIS A 398 4.91 -12.10 14.60
C HIS A 398 4.78 -11.25 13.33
N ARG A 399 5.86 -11.05 12.54
CA ARG A 399 5.82 -10.17 11.36
C ARG A 399 6.61 -10.75 10.21
N TRP A 400 6.00 -10.84 9.03
CA TRP A 400 6.68 -11.23 7.79
C TRP A 400 6.14 -10.48 6.57
N SER A 401 6.81 -10.57 5.42
CA SER A 401 6.36 -9.83 4.24
C SER A 401 4.99 -10.33 3.76
N PRO A 402 4.19 -9.48 3.10
CA PRO A 402 2.92 -9.87 2.49
C PRO A 402 3.07 -11.07 1.55
N PHE A 403 4.10 -11.05 0.73
CA PHE A 403 4.36 -12.13 -0.22
C PHE A 403 4.65 -13.46 0.48
N ARG A 404 5.50 -13.44 1.52
CA ARG A 404 5.81 -14.63 2.30
C ARG A 404 4.60 -15.13 3.06
N PHE A 405 3.82 -14.23 3.66
CA PHE A 405 2.58 -14.60 4.33
C PHE A 405 1.61 -15.33 3.39
N LEU A 406 1.37 -14.79 2.19
CA LEU A 406 0.52 -15.45 1.20
C LEU A 406 1.07 -16.81 0.75
N LYS A 407 2.40 -16.92 0.57
CA LYS A 407 3.06 -18.19 0.25
C LYS A 407 2.82 -19.23 1.34
N ASP A 408 2.95 -18.81 2.61
CA ASP A 408 2.71 -19.67 3.76
C ASP A 408 1.22 -20.02 3.89
N CYS A 409 0.30 -19.10 3.61
CA CYS A 409 -1.13 -19.37 3.50
C CYS A 409 -1.44 -20.47 2.47
N VAL A 410 -0.89 -20.36 1.26
CA VAL A 410 -1.06 -21.38 0.21
C VAL A 410 -0.51 -22.73 0.68
N SER A 411 0.68 -22.75 1.26
CA SER A 411 1.31 -23.97 1.79
C SER A 411 0.53 -24.60 2.94
N ALA A 412 -0.15 -23.78 3.77
CA ALA A 412 -0.99 -24.22 4.87
C ALA A 412 -2.42 -24.60 4.44
N GLY A 413 -2.74 -24.57 3.16
CA GLY A 413 -4.07 -24.91 2.65
C GLY A 413 -5.15 -23.87 3.00
N VAL A 414 -4.79 -22.59 3.12
CA VAL A 414 -5.76 -21.50 3.27
C VAL A 414 -6.45 -21.28 1.94
N GLU A 415 -7.75 -21.46 1.91
CA GLU A 415 -8.57 -21.29 0.71
C GLU A 415 -9.06 -19.83 0.62
N PHE A 416 -8.35 -18.98 -0.07
CA PHE A 416 -8.77 -17.63 -0.43
C PHE A 416 -8.92 -17.48 -1.95
N ASP A 417 -9.74 -16.53 -2.38
CA ASP A 417 -10.12 -16.36 -3.78
C ASP A 417 -9.45 -15.13 -4.43
N VAL A 418 -9.08 -14.12 -3.65
CA VAL A 418 -8.55 -12.84 -4.12
C VAL A 418 -7.36 -12.39 -3.27
N VAL A 419 -6.33 -11.89 -3.91
CA VAL A 419 -5.21 -11.18 -3.26
C VAL A 419 -5.54 -9.70 -3.17
N GLY A 420 -5.66 -9.16 -1.96
CA GLY A 420 -5.83 -7.73 -1.71
C GLY A 420 -4.49 -7.06 -1.42
N LEU A 421 -4.22 -5.94 -2.07
CA LEU A 421 -2.99 -5.17 -1.92
C LEU A 421 -3.32 -3.70 -1.64
N GLN A 422 -2.70 -3.14 -0.61
CA GLN A 422 -2.74 -1.71 -0.33
C GLN A 422 -1.52 -1.03 -0.97
N LEU A 423 -1.73 0.03 -1.72
CA LEU A 423 -0.69 0.80 -2.36
C LEU A 423 -0.79 2.27 -1.96
N TYR A 424 -0.25 2.56 -0.81
CA TYR A 424 0.02 3.91 -0.35
C TYR A 424 1.50 4.23 -0.57
N TYR A 425 1.90 5.46 -0.37
CA TYR A 425 3.29 5.86 -0.37
C TYR A 425 4.02 5.64 -1.69
N PRO A 426 4.03 6.60 -2.58
CA PRO A 426 4.87 6.57 -3.77
C PRO A 426 6.35 6.78 -3.41
N GLN A 427 6.90 5.85 -2.62
CA GLN A 427 8.33 5.81 -2.29
C GLN A 427 9.11 4.97 -3.31
N HIS A 428 8.42 4.47 -4.34
CA HIS A 428 8.98 3.70 -5.43
C HIS A 428 8.48 4.30 -6.75
N ASP A 429 9.35 4.30 -7.75
CA ASP A 429 8.95 4.70 -9.10
C ASP A 429 8.02 3.66 -9.74
N LEU A 430 7.29 4.05 -10.78
CA LEU A 430 6.29 3.19 -11.43
C LEU A 430 6.88 1.88 -11.97
N PHE A 431 8.16 1.86 -12.35
CA PHE A 431 8.81 0.65 -12.85
C PHE A 431 9.00 -0.39 -11.72
N GLU A 432 9.41 0.02 -10.53
CA GLU A 432 9.52 -0.90 -9.39
C GLU A 432 8.15 -1.23 -8.78
N ILE A 433 7.17 -0.32 -8.85
CA ILE A 433 5.77 -0.63 -8.50
C ILE A 433 5.24 -1.72 -9.42
N ASP A 434 5.39 -1.59 -10.74
CA ASP A 434 4.93 -2.59 -11.72
C ASP A 434 5.56 -3.97 -11.47
N ARG A 435 6.87 -4.01 -11.19
CA ARG A 435 7.59 -5.25 -10.85
C ARG A 435 7.10 -5.87 -9.55
N MET A 436 6.82 -5.05 -8.52
CA MET A 436 6.27 -5.54 -7.25
C MET A 436 4.87 -6.11 -7.43
N LEU A 437 4.02 -5.43 -8.17
CA LEU A 437 2.66 -5.91 -8.46
C LEU A 437 2.69 -7.22 -9.27
N ASP A 438 3.57 -7.34 -10.26
CA ASP A 438 3.74 -8.57 -11.05
C ASP A 438 4.19 -9.76 -10.21
N ARG A 439 4.91 -9.54 -9.12
CA ARG A 439 5.34 -10.59 -8.22
C ARG A 439 4.16 -11.36 -7.61
N PHE A 440 3.07 -10.67 -7.28
CA PHE A 440 1.88 -11.30 -6.68
C PHE A 440 1.08 -12.16 -7.66
N LYS A 441 1.34 -12.07 -8.96
CA LYS A 441 0.74 -12.96 -9.98
C LYS A 441 1.15 -14.43 -9.78
N ALA A 442 2.25 -14.68 -9.05
CA ALA A 442 2.69 -16.04 -8.70
C ALA A 442 1.65 -16.85 -7.90
N PHE A 443 0.68 -16.19 -7.27
CA PHE A 443 -0.38 -16.88 -6.55
C PHE A 443 -1.52 -17.38 -7.44
N ASN A 444 -1.52 -17.02 -8.72
CA ASN A 444 -2.53 -17.43 -9.71
C ASN A 444 -3.98 -17.18 -9.20
N ARG A 445 -4.20 -15.98 -8.65
CA ARG A 445 -5.48 -15.48 -8.14
C ARG A 445 -5.71 -14.08 -8.67
N PRO A 446 -6.98 -13.65 -8.82
CA PRO A 446 -7.31 -12.24 -9.04
C PRO A 446 -6.66 -11.35 -7.98
N ILE A 447 -6.23 -10.16 -8.40
CA ILE A 447 -5.58 -9.16 -7.56
C ILE A 447 -6.46 -7.90 -7.53
N HIS A 448 -6.76 -7.42 -6.34
CA HIS A 448 -7.42 -6.13 -6.12
C HIS A 448 -6.44 -5.17 -5.45
N ILE A 449 -6.26 -3.99 -6.00
CA ILE A 449 -5.72 -2.87 -5.23
C ILE A 449 -6.86 -2.38 -4.36
N THR A 450 -6.87 -2.81 -3.11
CA THR A 450 -7.98 -2.58 -2.17
C THR A 450 -7.98 -1.18 -1.60
N GLU A 451 -6.80 -0.62 -1.47
CA GLU A 451 -6.57 0.69 -0.87
C GLU A 451 -5.45 1.40 -1.64
N LEU A 452 -5.84 2.40 -2.42
CA LEU A 452 -4.94 3.26 -3.16
C LEU A 452 -5.04 4.68 -2.63
N GLY A 453 -3.93 5.37 -2.46
CA GLY A 453 -3.94 6.78 -2.08
C GLY A 453 -2.56 7.41 -2.07
N CYS A 454 -2.54 8.69 -2.37
CA CYS A 454 -1.40 9.59 -2.20
C CYS A 454 -1.90 11.00 -1.87
N ASN A 455 -0.98 11.87 -1.49
CA ASN A 455 -1.33 13.24 -1.12
C ASN A 455 -1.55 14.15 -2.34
N SER A 456 -2.24 15.27 -2.16
CA SER A 456 -2.36 16.36 -3.13
C SER A 456 -1.78 17.68 -2.62
N VAL A 457 -1.09 17.65 -1.48
CA VAL A 457 -0.47 18.83 -0.85
C VAL A 457 0.92 18.43 -0.37
N ASP A 458 1.89 19.32 -0.56
CA ASP A 458 3.27 19.11 -0.11
C ASP A 458 3.45 19.47 1.37
N GLY A 459 4.51 18.94 1.96
CA GLY A 459 4.95 19.27 3.30
C GLY A 459 4.28 18.49 4.43
N LEU A 460 4.43 19.02 5.64
CA LEU A 460 3.84 18.44 6.86
C LEU A 460 2.36 18.83 6.97
N ASP A 461 1.52 17.88 7.30
CA ASP A 461 0.10 18.10 7.53
C ASP A 461 -0.26 17.75 8.98
N ALA A 462 -0.59 18.77 9.77
CA ALA A 462 -0.95 18.62 11.18
C ALA A 462 -2.22 17.77 11.39
N ALA A 463 -3.07 17.64 10.38
CA ALA A 463 -4.26 16.78 10.40
C ALA A 463 -3.95 15.30 10.08
N SER A 464 -2.72 15.00 9.65
CA SER A 464 -2.27 13.63 9.38
C SER A 464 -2.17 12.80 10.66
N MET A 465 -2.39 11.51 10.55
CA MET A 465 -2.03 10.55 11.60
C MET A 465 -0.52 10.52 11.89
N ARG A 466 0.30 11.03 10.95
CA ARG A 466 1.75 11.15 11.06
C ARG A 466 2.19 12.59 10.81
N PRO A 467 1.81 13.54 11.68
CA PRO A 467 1.97 14.97 11.42
C PRO A 467 3.44 15.41 11.25
N ASN A 468 4.38 14.64 11.76
CA ASN A 468 5.82 14.92 11.69
C ASN A 468 6.54 14.17 10.54
N SER A 469 5.80 13.48 9.67
CA SER A 469 6.39 12.73 8.57
C SER A 469 6.16 13.46 7.25
N LEU A 470 7.26 13.83 6.61
CA LEU A 470 7.22 14.31 5.23
C LEU A 470 6.88 13.18 4.28
N VAL A 471 6.12 13.51 3.27
CA VAL A 471 5.86 12.59 2.14
C VAL A 471 6.93 12.84 1.08
N PRO A 472 7.71 11.81 0.71
CA PRO A 472 8.67 11.96 -0.38
C PRO A 472 8.00 12.44 -1.66
N GLY A 473 8.56 13.47 -2.30
CA GLY A 473 8.04 13.97 -3.58
C GLY A 473 8.27 12.98 -4.71
N TRP A 474 7.32 12.90 -5.62
CA TRP A 474 7.41 12.14 -6.87
C TRP A 474 7.26 13.10 -8.05
N HIS A 475 8.30 13.24 -8.88
CA HIS A 475 8.43 14.22 -9.97
C HIS A 475 8.40 15.70 -9.52
N GLY A 476 8.31 15.95 -8.23
CA GLY A 476 8.26 17.27 -7.61
C GLY A 476 7.49 17.27 -6.29
N PRO A 477 7.28 18.45 -5.70
CA PRO A 477 6.41 18.62 -4.54
C PRO A 477 4.97 18.21 -4.85
N TRP A 478 4.28 17.58 -3.90
CA TRP A 478 2.90 17.14 -4.09
C TRP A 478 1.96 18.32 -4.36
N ASN A 479 1.11 18.15 -5.36
CA ASN A 479 0.00 19.02 -5.73
C ASN A 479 -1.08 18.18 -6.42
N GLU A 480 -2.21 18.77 -6.77
CA GLU A 480 -3.33 18.04 -7.39
C GLU A 480 -2.95 17.44 -8.77
N THR A 481 -2.12 18.12 -9.55
CA THR A 481 -1.67 17.60 -10.84
C THR A 481 -0.79 16.37 -10.67
N ILE A 482 0.17 16.40 -9.73
CA ILE A 482 1.03 15.25 -9.45
C ILE A 482 0.23 14.08 -8.84
N GLN A 483 -0.75 14.36 -7.98
CA GLN A 483 -1.70 13.35 -7.51
C GLN A 483 -2.45 12.71 -8.67
N ALA A 484 -2.94 13.52 -9.60
CA ALA A 484 -3.68 13.07 -10.78
C ALA A 484 -2.80 12.23 -11.74
N ASP A 485 -1.56 12.65 -11.97
CA ASP A 485 -0.59 11.91 -12.79
C ASP A 485 -0.31 10.53 -12.19
N TRP A 486 -0.08 10.46 -10.89
CA TRP A 486 0.18 9.20 -10.19
C TRP A 486 -1.05 8.29 -10.18
N ALA A 487 -2.23 8.83 -9.88
CA ALA A 487 -3.48 8.07 -9.90
C ALA A 487 -3.75 7.48 -11.29
N GLU A 488 -3.69 8.29 -12.36
CA GLU A 488 -3.86 7.84 -13.75
C GLU A 488 -2.86 6.74 -14.12
N ALA A 489 -1.59 6.89 -13.70
CA ALA A 489 -0.56 5.90 -13.95
C ALA A 489 -0.88 4.55 -13.31
N ILE A 490 -1.23 4.52 -12.02
CA ILE A 490 -1.54 3.27 -11.32
C ILE A 490 -2.79 2.59 -11.88
N TYR A 491 -3.86 3.34 -12.14
CA TYR A 491 -5.05 2.78 -12.79
C TYR A 491 -4.72 2.19 -14.16
N THR A 492 -3.87 2.88 -14.96
CA THR A 492 -3.42 2.38 -16.27
C THR A 492 -2.62 1.09 -16.14
N LEU A 493 -1.69 1.00 -15.18
CA LEU A 493 -0.94 -0.23 -14.92
C LEU A 493 -1.86 -1.39 -14.58
N CYS A 494 -2.77 -1.20 -13.62
CA CYS A 494 -3.68 -2.25 -13.17
C CYS A 494 -4.66 -2.68 -14.27
N TYR A 495 -5.29 -1.74 -14.97
CA TYR A 495 -6.24 -2.06 -16.05
C TYR A 495 -5.56 -2.83 -17.21
N SER A 496 -4.27 -2.58 -17.45
CA SER A 496 -3.52 -3.25 -18.51
C SER A 496 -3.25 -4.73 -18.25
N LYS A 497 -3.46 -5.22 -17.04
CA LYS A 497 -3.11 -6.58 -16.59
C LYS A 497 -4.38 -7.37 -16.28
N PRO A 498 -4.59 -8.54 -16.94
CA PRO A 498 -5.82 -9.30 -16.76
C PRO A 498 -6.01 -9.83 -15.33
N GLU A 499 -4.93 -10.04 -14.59
CA GLU A 499 -4.97 -10.52 -13.21
C GLU A 499 -5.53 -9.50 -12.22
N PHE A 500 -5.50 -8.21 -12.56
CA PHE A 500 -6.04 -7.13 -11.72
C PHE A 500 -7.51 -6.90 -12.08
N GLU A 501 -8.41 -7.16 -11.14
CA GLU A 501 -9.86 -6.99 -11.34
C GLU A 501 -10.40 -5.67 -10.76
N ALA A 502 -9.71 -5.07 -9.77
CA ALA A 502 -10.19 -3.90 -9.07
C ALA A 502 -9.07 -2.92 -8.67
N VAL A 503 -9.42 -1.64 -8.67
CA VAL A 503 -8.64 -0.58 -8.00
C VAL A 503 -9.61 0.25 -7.15
N GLY A 504 -9.34 0.30 -5.82
CA GLY A 504 -10.11 1.08 -4.85
C GLY A 504 -9.31 2.26 -4.32
N TRP A 505 -9.74 3.49 -4.62
CA TRP A 505 -9.19 4.68 -3.99
C TRP A 505 -9.70 4.81 -2.57
N TRP A 506 -8.80 5.03 -1.58
CA TRP A 506 -9.23 4.96 -0.18
C TRP A 506 -10.08 6.15 0.24
N ASP A 507 -9.57 7.35 0.15
CA ASP A 507 -10.30 8.55 0.57
C ASP A 507 -11.00 9.20 -0.62
N PHE A 508 -12.32 9.10 -0.72
CA PHE A 508 -13.06 9.74 -1.81
C PHE A 508 -13.07 11.27 -1.70
N ALA A 509 -13.16 11.79 -0.50
CA ALA A 509 -13.03 13.22 -0.22
C ALA A 509 -12.02 13.46 0.90
N ASP A 510 -11.43 14.65 0.93
CA ASP A 510 -10.49 15.04 1.98
C ASP A 510 -11.09 14.87 3.38
N VAL A 511 -10.36 14.17 4.25
CA VAL A 511 -10.77 13.84 5.61
C VAL A 511 -9.62 14.03 6.59
N GLY A 512 -9.91 14.47 7.81
CA GLY A 512 -8.92 14.46 8.89
C GLY A 512 -8.68 13.06 9.44
N GLY A 513 -7.51 12.82 10.03
CA GLY A 513 -7.21 11.61 10.78
C GLY A 513 -6.77 10.40 9.95
N HIS A 514 -6.46 10.58 8.67
CA HIS A 514 -5.82 9.59 7.81
C HIS A 514 -4.32 9.93 7.59
N PHE A 515 -3.59 9.05 6.89
CA PHE A 515 -2.19 9.32 6.50
C PHE A 515 -2.08 10.56 5.60
N TRP A 516 -3.05 10.70 4.70
CA TRP A 516 -3.15 11.76 3.72
C TRP A 516 -4.47 12.51 3.90
N PRO A 517 -4.58 13.49 4.82
CA PRO A 517 -5.81 14.26 4.99
C PRO A 517 -6.29 14.95 3.73
N SER A 518 -5.35 15.30 2.85
CA SER A 518 -5.60 15.86 1.52
C SER A 518 -5.51 14.81 0.39
N GLY A 519 -5.68 13.52 0.73
CA GLY A 519 -5.59 12.41 -0.21
C GLY A 519 -6.88 12.12 -0.99
N GLY A 520 -7.96 12.86 -0.74
CA GLY A 520 -9.22 12.71 -1.44
C GLY A 520 -9.12 13.04 -2.94
N LEU A 521 -10.03 12.44 -3.72
CA LEU A 521 -10.27 12.85 -5.11
C LEU A 521 -11.16 14.11 -5.18
N LEU A 522 -11.86 14.39 -4.10
CA LEU A 522 -12.63 15.60 -3.89
C LEU A 522 -12.05 16.38 -2.71
N HIS A 523 -12.22 17.68 -2.72
CA HIS A 523 -12.01 18.52 -1.54
C HIS A 523 -13.01 18.19 -0.43
N LYS A 524 -12.80 18.77 0.74
CA LYS A 524 -13.69 18.59 1.89
C LYS A 524 -15.13 19.07 1.62
N ASP A 525 -15.31 20.09 0.78
CA ASP A 525 -16.61 20.63 0.35
C ASP A 525 -17.24 19.85 -0.81
N LEU A 526 -16.61 18.76 -1.22
CA LEU A 526 -16.96 17.90 -2.35
C LEU A 526 -16.68 18.49 -3.74
N SER A 527 -16.03 19.63 -3.86
CA SER A 527 -15.57 20.10 -5.18
C SER A 527 -14.54 19.13 -5.76
N PRO A 528 -14.61 18.79 -7.06
CA PRO A 528 -13.73 17.83 -7.69
C PRO A 528 -12.30 18.35 -7.84
N LYS A 529 -11.30 17.52 -7.49
CA LYS A 529 -9.90 17.74 -7.84
C LYS A 529 -9.59 17.25 -9.25
N GLU A 530 -8.42 17.59 -9.77
CA GLU A 530 -7.95 17.14 -11.08
C GLU A 530 -7.93 15.61 -11.20
N SER A 531 -7.53 14.92 -10.15
CA SER A 531 -7.51 13.46 -10.08
C SER A 531 -8.89 12.81 -10.31
N TYR A 532 -9.96 13.36 -9.73
CA TYR A 532 -11.32 12.91 -9.97
C TYR A 532 -11.70 13.02 -11.45
N GLN A 533 -11.42 14.20 -12.05
CA GLN A 533 -11.80 14.46 -13.44
C GLN A 533 -11.03 13.55 -14.42
N ARG A 534 -9.75 13.33 -14.16
CA ARG A 534 -8.92 12.46 -15.02
C ARG A 534 -9.34 10.98 -14.89
N LEU A 535 -9.63 10.50 -13.69
CA LEU A 535 -10.10 9.12 -13.51
C LEU A 535 -11.48 8.90 -14.11
N LEU A 536 -12.37 9.88 -14.05
CA LEU A 536 -13.68 9.82 -14.70
C LEU A 536 -13.52 9.69 -16.23
N LYS A 537 -12.68 10.53 -16.83
CA LYS A 537 -12.36 10.47 -18.27
C LYS A 537 -11.71 9.14 -18.66
N LEU A 538 -10.82 8.62 -17.81
CA LEU A 538 -10.15 7.34 -18.04
C LEU A 538 -11.14 6.17 -18.02
N LYS A 539 -12.06 6.15 -17.06
CA LYS A 539 -13.15 5.17 -16.98
C LYS A 539 -14.02 5.18 -18.23
N GLU A 540 -14.41 6.37 -18.70
CA GLU A 540 -15.19 6.55 -19.92
C GLU A 540 -14.46 6.04 -21.16
N GLN A 541 -13.19 6.41 -21.31
CA GLN A 541 -12.34 5.97 -22.42
C GLN A 541 -12.18 4.45 -22.50
N TRP A 542 -12.16 3.78 -21.35
CA TRP A 542 -12.04 2.32 -21.26
C TRP A 542 -13.39 1.60 -21.35
N GLY A 543 -14.49 2.33 -21.41
CA GLY A 543 -15.84 1.75 -21.47
C GLY A 543 -16.18 0.87 -20.27
N VAL A 544 -15.61 1.18 -19.08
CA VAL A 544 -15.94 0.47 -17.85
C VAL A 544 -17.38 0.75 -17.46
N ALA A 545 -18.13 -0.28 -17.13
CA ALA A 545 -19.55 -0.17 -16.82
C ALA A 545 -19.82 0.85 -15.69
N LYS A 546 -20.89 1.63 -15.84
CA LYS A 546 -21.34 2.56 -14.78
C LYS A 546 -21.86 1.82 -13.57
N ASN A 547 -22.53 0.70 -13.80
CA ASN A 547 -23.08 -0.18 -12.76
C ASN A 547 -22.39 -1.53 -12.83
N SER A 548 -22.21 -2.18 -11.68
CA SER A 548 -21.78 -3.57 -11.63
C SER A 548 -22.78 -4.44 -12.38
N LEU A 549 -22.30 -5.30 -13.24
CA LEU A 549 -23.13 -6.35 -13.81
C LEU A 549 -23.47 -7.34 -12.68
N HIS A 550 -24.73 -7.49 -12.37
CA HIS A 550 -25.25 -8.51 -11.46
C HIS A 550 -25.17 -9.89 -12.10
#